data_d5c2c2e0240708685ebab3c25d334b7a
#
_entry.id   d5c2c2e0240708685ebab3c25d334b7a
#
_cell.length_a   1.000
_cell.length_b   1.000
_cell.length_c   1.000
_cell.angle_alpha   90.00
_cell.angle_beta   90.00
_cell.angle_gamma   90.00
#
_symmetry.space_group_name_H-M   'P 1'
#
loop_
_entity.id
_entity.type
_entity.pdbx_description
1 polymer ?
#
loop_
_entity_poly.entity_id
_entity_poly.type
_entity_poly.pdbx_seq_one_letter_code
_entity_poly.pdbx_strand_id
1 'polypeptide(L)'
;GTTSVVICLEDAVPDDALASAEQNVITQLRHFAGTRPDGPLVFVRVRSPEQIPAIAAALGEDADVLSGFVLPKFTDANGSAYLGAVADTSRRLGRTLFAMPVMEAPAICDAETRTNALHGVRRLLDRHRSHVLAVRIGATDLSARFALRRSREHTVYDLALVASVIGDVVNMLGRDGSGYLITGPVWEYFPSSERMFKPQLRESPFIRHEERTLRAELIARDLDGLIREVSLDQANGLLGKSVIHPSHVAAVNALSVVSHEEYRDAVDILGTGAAGGVASSAYGNKMNESKPHTAWARRTELRGRVFGVAREDVSFVDLLAASLHQ
;
A
#
# COMPACT_ATOMS: atom_id res chain seq x y z
N GLY A 1 -2.28 -15.39 2.59
CA GLY A 1 -0.88 -15.03 2.81
C GLY A 1 -0.56 -13.60 2.39
N THR A 2 0.66 -13.12 2.63
CA THR A 2 1.17 -11.82 2.17
C THR A 2 1.47 -11.89 0.69
N THR A 3 1.07 -10.87 -0.09
CA THR A 3 1.35 -10.80 -1.53
C THR A 3 2.78 -10.33 -1.82
N SER A 4 3.36 -9.50 -0.94
CA SER A 4 4.73 -9.03 -1.06
C SER A 4 5.37 -8.81 0.31
N VAL A 5 6.70 -8.94 0.35
CA VAL A 5 7.55 -8.68 1.52
C VAL A 5 8.60 -7.65 1.15
N VAL A 6 8.87 -6.72 2.05
CA VAL A 6 9.93 -5.73 1.91
C VAL A 6 10.94 -5.91 3.04
N ILE A 7 12.18 -6.22 2.68
CA ILE A 7 13.30 -6.23 3.62
C ILE A 7 13.92 -4.84 3.63
N CYS A 8 14.09 -4.25 4.81
CA CYS A 8 14.53 -2.86 4.94
C CYS A 8 16.02 -2.78 5.29
N LEU A 9 16.80 -2.06 4.47
CA LEU A 9 18.19 -1.66 4.73
C LEU A 9 18.34 -0.16 5.02
N GLU A 10 17.21 0.54 5.12
CA GLU A 10 17.18 2.00 5.32
C GLU A 10 17.00 2.33 6.82
N ASP A 11 16.12 3.20 7.24
CA ASP A 11 15.99 3.74 8.61
C ASP A 11 15.83 2.67 9.72
N ALA A 12 15.45 1.44 9.38
CA ALA A 12 15.38 0.34 10.36
C ALA A 12 16.74 -0.24 10.74
N VAL A 13 17.82 0.14 10.05
CA VAL A 13 19.18 -0.37 10.27
C VAL A 13 20.09 0.78 10.68
N PRO A 14 20.79 0.72 11.81
CA PRO A 14 21.82 1.69 12.20
C PRO A 14 22.96 1.76 11.17
N ASP A 15 23.61 2.91 11.04
CA ASP A 15 24.68 3.11 10.04
C ASP A 15 25.86 2.17 10.21
N ASP A 16 26.26 1.89 11.45
CA ASP A 16 27.33 1.00 11.82
C ASP A 16 27.00 -0.49 11.59
N ALA A 17 25.74 -0.83 11.48
CA ALA A 17 25.28 -2.20 11.21
C ALA A 17 24.96 -2.46 9.73
N LEU A 18 25.10 -1.47 8.83
CA LEU A 18 24.65 -1.59 7.44
C LEU A 18 25.31 -2.75 6.69
N ALA A 19 26.64 -2.87 6.78
CA ALA A 19 27.38 -3.93 6.07
C ALA A 19 26.98 -5.34 6.52
N SER A 20 26.75 -5.52 7.83
CA SER A 20 26.27 -6.82 8.36
C SER A 20 24.82 -7.09 7.97
N ALA A 21 23.98 -6.07 7.91
CA ALA A 21 22.59 -6.20 7.44
C ALA A 21 22.52 -6.57 5.96
N GLU A 22 23.33 -5.97 5.10
CA GLU A 22 23.43 -6.31 3.68
C GLU A 22 23.84 -7.79 3.49
N GLN A 23 24.86 -8.22 4.21
CA GLN A 23 25.30 -9.63 4.16
C GLN A 23 24.21 -10.59 4.65
N ASN A 24 23.47 -10.20 5.70
CA ASN A 24 22.35 -10.99 6.20
C ASN A 24 21.22 -11.07 5.17
N VAL A 25 20.86 -9.97 4.53
CA VAL A 25 19.84 -9.95 3.46
C VAL A 25 20.21 -10.90 2.33
N ILE A 26 21.47 -10.86 1.85
CA ILE A 26 21.95 -11.75 0.79
C ILE A 26 21.83 -13.22 1.23
N THR A 27 22.25 -13.53 2.45
CA THR A 27 22.18 -14.89 3.01
C THR A 27 20.74 -15.39 3.10
N GLN A 28 19.82 -14.56 3.62
CA GLN A 28 18.40 -14.92 3.74
C GLN A 28 17.73 -15.08 2.38
N LEU A 29 18.03 -14.22 1.41
CA LEU A 29 17.48 -14.31 0.07
C LEU A 29 17.93 -15.56 -0.67
N ARG A 30 19.20 -15.95 -0.54
CA ARG A 30 19.71 -17.24 -1.09
C ARG A 30 18.99 -18.43 -0.47
N HIS A 31 18.82 -18.42 0.86
CA HIS A 31 18.07 -19.48 1.53
C HIS A 31 16.60 -19.53 1.06
N PHE A 32 15.97 -18.38 0.92
CA PHE A 32 14.59 -18.28 0.45
C PHE A 32 14.44 -18.77 -1.00
N ALA A 33 15.37 -18.44 -1.88
CA ALA A 33 15.39 -18.92 -3.28
C ALA A 33 15.35 -20.46 -3.37
N GLY A 34 16.10 -21.14 -2.51
CA GLY A 34 16.12 -22.60 -2.47
C GLY A 34 14.90 -23.28 -1.84
N THR A 35 14.09 -22.55 -1.06
CA THR A 35 13.04 -23.15 -0.23
C THR A 35 11.62 -22.77 -0.59
N ARG A 36 11.41 -21.66 -1.29
CA ARG A 36 10.08 -21.08 -1.54
C ARG A 36 9.88 -20.54 -2.96
N PRO A 37 9.82 -21.39 -4.00
CA PRO A 37 9.65 -20.92 -5.38
C PRO A 37 8.31 -20.18 -5.61
N ASP A 38 7.25 -20.53 -4.87
CA ASP A 38 5.91 -19.91 -4.96
C ASP A 38 5.63 -18.93 -3.82
N GLY A 39 6.68 -18.30 -3.27
CA GLY A 39 6.57 -17.35 -2.17
C GLY A 39 6.00 -15.98 -2.60
N PRO A 40 5.87 -15.04 -1.65
CA PRO A 40 5.47 -13.67 -1.95
C PRO A 40 6.53 -12.96 -2.80
N LEU A 41 6.12 -11.91 -3.51
CA LEU A 41 7.05 -11.02 -4.19
C LEU A 41 8.02 -10.38 -3.17
N VAL A 42 9.32 -10.45 -3.43
CA VAL A 42 10.34 -9.95 -2.49
C VAL A 42 10.98 -8.67 -3.01
N PHE A 43 10.96 -7.65 -2.16
CA PHE A 43 11.58 -6.35 -2.41
C PHE A 43 12.61 -6.02 -1.34
N VAL A 44 13.62 -5.25 -1.70
CA VAL A 44 14.58 -4.68 -0.75
C VAL A 44 14.44 -3.15 -0.76
N ARG A 45 14.23 -2.54 0.41
CA ARG A 45 14.32 -1.08 0.57
C ARG A 45 15.77 -0.72 0.78
N VAL A 46 16.36 -0.09 -0.22
CA VAL A 46 17.77 0.31 -0.25
C VAL A 46 17.96 1.73 0.31
N ARG A 47 19.20 2.11 0.68
CA ARG A 47 19.57 3.49 1.06
C ARG A 47 20.05 4.30 -0.11
N SER A 48 20.72 3.66 -1.06
CA SER A 48 21.34 4.34 -2.19
C SER A 48 21.17 3.55 -3.49
N PRO A 49 21.28 4.22 -4.65
CA PRO A 49 21.18 3.55 -5.95
C PRO A 49 22.23 2.45 -6.16
N GLU A 50 23.43 2.59 -5.57
CA GLU A 50 24.55 1.67 -5.72
C GLU A 50 24.28 0.30 -5.10
N GLN A 51 23.46 0.23 -4.06
CA GLN A 51 23.05 -1.03 -3.44
C GLN A 51 22.25 -1.94 -4.39
N ILE A 52 21.52 -1.36 -5.35
CA ILE A 52 20.68 -2.12 -6.30
C ILE A 52 21.52 -3.11 -7.11
N PRO A 53 22.53 -2.66 -7.89
CA PRO A 53 23.40 -3.57 -8.64
C PRO A 53 24.26 -4.42 -7.72
N ALA A 54 24.67 -3.94 -6.55
CA ALA A 54 25.52 -4.69 -5.62
C ALA A 54 24.80 -5.92 -5.05
N ILE A 55 23.55 -5.75 -4.57
CA ILE A 55 22.73 -6.86 -4.05
C ILE A 55 22.45 -7.89 -5.15
N ALA A 56 22.05 -7.44 -6.34
CA ALA A 56 21.77 -8.34 -7.45
C ALA A 56 23.02 -9.14 -7.87
N ALA A 57 24.17 -8.48 -7.94
CA ALA A 57 25.45 -9.16 -8.25
C ALA A 57 25.86 -10.16 -7.17
N ALA A 58 25.67 -9.79 -5.88
CA ALA A 58 25.97 -10.69 -4.78
C ALA A 58 25.07 -11.93 -4.74
N LEU A 59 23.82 -11.83 -5.18
CA LEU A 59 22.93 -12.99 -5.28
C LEU A 59 23.29 -13.93 -6.43
N GLY A 60 23.85 -13.39 -7.53
CA GLY A 60 24.21 -14.20 -8.69
C GLY A 60 22.99 -14.92 -9.31
N GLU A 61 23.06 -16.25 -9.41
CA GLU A 61 21.97 -17.07 -9.95
C GLU A 61 20.70 -17.04 -9.09
N ASP A 62 20.83 -16.79 -7.79
CA ASP A 62 19.71 -16.66 -6.86
C ASP A 62 18.97 -15.32 -6.99
N ALA A 63 19.43 -14.41 -7.85
CA ALA A 63 18.79 -13.09 -8.03
C ALA A 63 17.33 -13.16 -8.50
N ASP A 64 16.90 -14.30 -9.02
CA ASP A 64 15.50 -14.54 -9.43
C ASP A 64 14.50 -14.41 -8.30
N VAL A 65 14.92 -14.55 -7.04
CA VAL A 65 14.09 -14.31 -5.87
C VAL A 65 13.63 -12.85 -5.73
N LEU A 66 14.43 -11.89 -6.26
CA LEU A 66 14.11 -10.47 -6.16
C LEU A 66 13.04 -10.06 -7.16
N SER A 67 11.95 -9.48 -6.68
CA SER A 67 10.95 -8.82 -7.52
C SER A 67 11.30 -7.37 -7.83
N GLY A 68 12.09 -6.71 -6.98
CA GLY A 68 12.52 -5.34 -7.17
C GLY A 68 12.97 -4.62 -5.91
N PHE A 69 12.85 -3.29 -5.92
CA PHE A 69 13.39 -2.42 -4.88
C PHE A 69 12.39 -1.34 -4.45
N VAL A 70 12.44 -0.99 -3.18
CA VAL A 70 11.76 0.20 -2.63
C VAL A 70 12.76 1.32 -2.54
N LEU A 71 12.41 2.48 -3.11
CA LEU A 71 13.28 3.62 -3.28
C LEU A 71 12.88 4.72 -2.28
N PRO A 72 13.60 4.87 -1.15
CA PRO A 72 13.23 5.82 -0.10
C PRO A 72 13.51 7.26 -0.52
N LYS A 73 12.81 8.20 0.13
CA LYS A 73 13.05 9.65 0.02
C LYS A 73 13.19 10.12 -1.44
N PHE A 74 12.33 9.54 -2.30
CA PHE A 74 12.39 9.69 -3.75
C PHE A 74 11.98 11.11 -4.19
N THR A 75 12.81 11.72 -5.04
CA THR A 75 12.60 13.04 -5.63
C THR A 75 13.00 13.02 -7.09
N ASP A 76 12.77 14.13 -7.80
CA ASP A 76 13.30 14.33 -9.15
C ASP A 76 14.82 14.48 -9.19
N ALA A 77 15.45 14.91 -8.09
CA ALA A 77 16.90 15.07 -8.00
C ALA A 77 17.65 13.72 -7.91
N ASN A 78 17.13 12.76 -7.13
CA ASN A 78 17.78 11.45 -6.93
C ASN A 78 17.14 10.31 -7.73
N GLY A 79 15.92 10.51 -8.18
CA GLY A 79 15.11 9.46 -8.79
C GLY A 79 15.67 8.91 -10.10
N SER A 80 16.39 9.74 -10.88
CA SER A 80 17.02 9.28 -12.12
C SER A 80 18.12 8.24 -11.85
N ALA A 81 18.91 8.41 -10.79
CA ALA A 81 19.95 7.45 -10.40
C ALA A 81 19.31 6.13 -9.93
N TYR A 82 18.28 6.19 -9.08
CA TYR A 82 17.57 5.00 -8.61
C TYR A 82 16.91 4.22 -9.76
N LEU A 83 16.11 4.88 -10.59
CA LEU A 83 15.39 4.22 -11.67
C LEU A 83 16.34 3.72 -12.77
N GLY A 84 17.44 4.44 -13.03
CA GLY A 84 18.51 4.00 -13.89
C GLY A 84 19.15 2.72 -13.37
N ALA A 85 19.52 2.66 -12.09
CA ALA A 85 20.10 1.47 -11.47
C ALA A 85 19.14 0.26 -11.54
N VAL A 86 17.84 0.45 -11.32
CA VAL A 86 16.84 -0.61 -11.48
C VAL A 86 16.77 -1.10 -12.94
N ALA A 87 16.67 -0.18 -13.90
CA ALA A 87 16.58 -0.52 -15.33
C ALA A 87 17.83 -1.24 -15.84
N ASP A 88 19.02 -0.77 -15.43
CA ASP A 88 20.29 -1.36 -15.83
C ASP A 88 20.49 -2.75 -15.21
N THR A 89 20.11 -2.94 -13.96
CA THR A 89 20.15 -4.24 -13.28
C THR A 89 19.14 -5.20 -13.90
N SER A 90 17.93 -4.72 -14.21
CA SER A 90 16.91 -5.47 -14.91
C SER A 90 17.40 -6.00 -16.26
N ARG A 91 18.07 -5.16 -17.05
CA ARG A 91 18.67 -5.56 -18.35
C ARG A 91 19.75 -6.61 -18.18
N ARG A 92 20.61 -6.47 -17.17
CA ARG A 92 21.68 -7.44 -16.88
C ARG A 92 21.16 -8.81 -16.49
N LEU A 93 20.04 -8.85 -15.73
CA LEU A 93 19.40 -10.09 -15.32
C LEU A 93 18.47 -10.68 -16.40
N GLY A 94 18.22 -9.97 -17.51
CA GLY A 94 17.32 -10.42 -18.56
C GLY A 94 15.85 -10.51 -18.16
N ARG A 95 15.45 -9.83 -17.08
CA ARG A 95 14.07 -9.83 -16.56
C ARG A 95 13.69 -8.49 -15.91
N THR A 96 12.40 -8.23 -15.80
CA THR A 96 11.92 -6.99 -15.20
C THR A 96 12.08 -7.03 -13.68
N LEU A 97 12.80 -6.04 -13.15
CA LEU A 97 12.76 -5.66 -11.75
C LEU A 97 11.86 -4.44 -11.58
N PHE A 98 11.09 -4.43 -10.51
CA PHE A 98 10.17 -3.35 -10.22
C PHE A 98 10.71 -2.38 -9.18
N ALA A 99 10.28 -1.13 -9.28
CA ALA A 99 10.56 -0.05 -8.35
C ALA A 99 9.29 0.38 -7.61
N MET A 100 9.41 0.66 -6.32
CA MET A 100 8.37 1.29 -5.52
C MET A 100 8.94 2.55 -4.87
N PRO A 101 8.88 3.73 -5.54
CA PRO A 101 9.28 5.02 -4.98
C PRO A 101 8.43 5.41 -3.77
N VAL A 102 9.05 5.99 -2.73
CA VAL A 102 8.36 6.44 -1.52
C VAL A 102 8.28 7.97 -1.51
N MET A 103 7.07 8.50 -1.42
CA MET A 103 6.77 9.92 -1.34
C MET A 103 6.84 10.37 0.12
N GLU A 104 7.99 10.87 0.53
CA GLU A 104 8.29 11.22 1.92
C GLU A 104 9.36 12.33 2.07
N ALA A 105 9.95 12.77 0.95
CA ALA A 105 11.03 13.74 0.97
C ALA A 105 10.55 15.15 1.33
N PRO A 106 11.40 16.01 1.95
CA PRO A 106 11.04 17.38 2.31
C PRO A 106 10.45 18.20 1.16
N ALA A 107 10.99 18.08 -0.05
CA ALA A 107 10.49 18.79 -1.22
C ALA A 107 9.02 18.46 -1.57
N ILE A 108 8.53 17.30 -1.14
CA ILE A 108 7.12 16.87 -1.32
C ILE A 108 6.27 17.33 -0.12
N CYS A 109 6.87 17.46 1.07
CA CYS A 109 6.18 17.93 2.28
C CYS A 109 5.88 19.42 2.23
N ASP A 110 6.87 20.22 1.82
CA ASP A 110 6.82 21.67 1.89
C ASP A 110 5.91 22.23 0.79
N ALA A 111 4.94 23.05 1.16
CA ALA A 111 3.91 23.57 0.24
C ALA A 111 4.50 24.35 -0.93
N GLU A 112 5.60 25.10 -0.71
CA GLU A 112 6.28 25.95 -1.69
C GLU A 112 6.91 25.13 -2.82
N THR A 113 7.37 23.90 -2.54
CA THR A 113 8.11 23.07 -3.50
C THR A 113 7.29 21.90 -4.02
N ARG A 114 6.27 21.48 -3.31
CA ARG A 114 5.49 20.24 -3.53
C ARG A 114 5.04 20.05 -4.97
N THR A 115 4.37 21.04 -5.54
CA THR A 115 3.80 20.93 -6.89
C THR A 115 4.88 20.67 -7.93
N ASN A 116 5.99 21.42 -7.87
CA ASN A 116 7.11 21.27 -8.81
C ASN A 116 7.82 19.93 -8.62
N ALA A 117 8.05 19.52 -7.36
CA ALA A 117 8.64 18.22 -7.03
C ALA A 117 7.81 17.06 -7.55
N LEU A 118 6.49 17.09 -7.33
CA LEU A 118 5.57 16.05 -7.83
C LEU A 118 5.51 16.03 -9.38
N HIS A 119 5.58 17.17 -10.05
CA HIS A 119 5.71 17.22 -11.51
C HIS A 119 7.04 16.62 -11.99
N GLY A 120 8.14 16.92 -11.31
CA GLY A 120 9.45 16.31 -11.58
C GLY A 120 9.43 14.80 -11.42
N VAL A 121 8.93 14.33 -10.28
CA VAL A 121 8.71 12.89 -10.00
C VAL A 121 7.85 12.26 -11.08
N ARG A 122 6.70 12.85 -11.43
CA ARG A 122 5.80 12.31 -12.47
C ARG A 122 6.54 12.08 -13.79
N ARG A 123 7.31 13.06 -14.26
CA ARG A 123 8.10 12.93 -15.51
C ARG A 123 9.11 11.79 -15.45
N LEU A 124 9.76 11.59 -14.27
CA LEU A 124 10.70 10.49 -14.07
C LEU A 124 9.98 9.13 -14.13
N LEU A 125 8.88 8.99 -13.40
CA LEU A 125 8.11 7.76 -13.38
C LEU A 125 7.59 7.40 -14.77
N ASP A 126 7.08 8.38 -15.53
CA ASP A 126 6.55 8.14 -16.88
C ASP A 126 7.63 7.66 -17.86
N ARG A 127 8.89 8.11 -17.71
CA ARG A 127 10.02 7.61 -18.51
C ARG A 127 10.42 6.17 -18.17
N HIS A 128 10.16 5.73 -16.94
CA HIS A 128 10.50 4.39 -16.45
C HIS A 128 9.25 3.55 -16.13
N ARG A 129 8.13 3.84 -16.79
CA ARG A 129 6.81 3.30 -16.41
C ARG A 129 6.78 1.78 -16.33
N SER A 130 7.48 1.07 -17.19
CA SER A 130 7.55 -0.40 -17.18
C SER A 130 8.21 -0.98 -15.93
N HIS A 131 8.98 -0.19 -15.20
CA HIS A 131 9.63 -0.59 -13.95
C HIS A 131 8.88 -0.14 -12.71
N VAL A 132 7.92 0.80 -12.81
CA VAL A 132 7.21 1.31 -11.63
C VAL A 132 5.99 0.45 -11.32
N LEU A 133 6.06 -0.31 -10.21
CA LEU A 133 4.95 -1.16 -9.77
C LEU A 133 3.89 -0.35 -9.03
N ALA A 134 4.32 0.44 -8.07
CA ALA A 134 3.45 1.27 -7.22
C ALA A 134 4.24 2.45 -6.65
N VAL A 135 3.53 3.49 -6.24
CA VAL A 135 4.06 4.60 -5.46
C VAL A 135 3.64 4.42 -4.00
N ARG A 136 4.55 4.60 -3.06
CA ARG A 136 4.28 4.43 -1.63
C ARG A 136 4.22 5.77 -0.92
N ILE A 137 3.45 5.84 0.15
CA ILE A 137 3.40 6.99 1.06
C ILE A 137 4.24 6.67 2.30
N GLY A 138 5.20 7.55 2.63
CA GLY A 138 6.03 7.45 3.84
C GLY A 138 5.51 8.37 4.95
N ALA A 139 4.38 8.02 5.57
CA ALA A 139 3.68 8.90 6.50
C ALA A 139 4.48 9.24 7.77
N THR A 140 5.42 8.39 8.18
CA THR A 140 6.28 8.66 9.34
C THR A 140 7.21 9.84 9.08
N ASP A 141 7.90 9.85 7.93
CA ASP A 141 8.77 10.97 7.52
C ASP A 141 7.96 12.24 7.22
N LEU A 142 6.79 12.11 6.56
CA LEU A 142 5.88 13.24 6.35
C LEU A 142 5.46 13.88 7.68
N SER A 143 5.17 13.07 8.69
CA SER A 143 4.81 13.57 10.02
C SER A 143 6.00 14.19 10.74
N ALA A 144 7.18 13.55 10.66
CA ALA A 144 8.41 14.02 11.27
C ALA A 144 8.83 15.40 10.76
N ARG A 145 8.58 15.72 9.48
CA ARG A 145 8.84 17.04 8.88
C ARG A 145 8.17 18.18 9.67
N PHE A 146 7.01 17.91 10.27
CA PHE A 146 6.23 18.87 11.04
C PHE A 146 6.33 18.65 12.56
N ALA A 147 7.30 17.85 13.01
CA ALA A 147 7.43 17.43 14.42
C ALA A 147 6.14 16.79 14.98
N LEU A 148 5.38 16.13 14.12
CA LEU A 148 4.15 15.44 14.49
C LEU A 148 4.41 13.94 14.66
N ARG A 149 3.74 13.37 15.64
CA ARG A 149 3.58 11.93 15.80
C ARG A 149 2.13 11.64 16.13
N ARG A 150 1.44 10.91 15.25
CA ARG A 150 0.04 10.55 15.53
C ARG A 150 -0.03 9.64 16.75
N SER A 151 -1.10 9.78 17.52
CA SER A 151 -1.46 8.82 18.56
C SER A 151 -2.22 7.65 17.95
N ARG A 152 -2.45 6.59 18.71
CA ARG A 152 -3.28 5.45 18.29
C ARG A 152 -4.76 5.80 18.05
N GLU A 153 -5.18 6.96 18.48
CA GLU A 153 -6.54 7.47 18.30
C GLU A 153 -6.74 8.18 16.95
N HIS A 154 -5.64 8.48 16.26
CA HIS A 154 -5.64 9.26 15.02
C HIS A 154 -5.11 8.44 13.83
N THR A 155 -5.78 8.60 12.70
CA THR A 155 -5.28 8.14 11.40
C THR A 155 -4.36 9.19 10.78
N VAL A 156 -3.67 8.87 9.71
CA VAL A 156 -2.90 9.87 8.95
C VAL A 156 -3.77 11.01 8.40
N TYR A 157 -5.05 10.75 8.21
CA TYR A 157 -6.02 11.73 7.70
C TYR A 157 -6.50 12.73 8.76
N ASP A 158 -6.31 12.41 10.04
CA ASP A 158 -6.57 13.33 11.14
C ASP A 158 -5.42 14.35 11.32
N LEU A 159 -4.26 14.12 10.66
CA LEU A 159 -3.13 15.03 10.57
C LEU A 159 -3.25 15.88 9.30
N ALA A 160 -3.89 17.04 9.39
CA ALA A 160 -4.27 17.86 8.23
C ALA A 160 -3.11 18.12 7.25
N LEU A 161 -1.89 18.37 7.74
CA LEU A 161 -0.72 18.60 6.90
C LEU A 161 -0.32 17.35 6.11
N VAL A 162 -0.34 16.18 6.75
CA VAL A 162 -0.02 14.89 6.09
C VAL A 162 -1.13 14.50 5.11
N ALA A 163 -2.39 14.66 5.51
CA ALA A 163 -3.54 14.41 4.64
C ALA A 163 -3.51 15.27 3.36
N SER A 164 -3.10 16.55 3.49
CA SER A 164 -2.92 17.43 2.33
C SER A 164 -1.86 16.90 1.36
N VAL A 165 -0.71 16.43 1.85
CA VAL A 165 0.34 15.84 1.01
C VAL A 165 -0.18 14.59 0.31
N ILE A 166 -0.86 13.70 1.03
CA ILE A 166 -1.46 12.48 0.44
C ILE A 166 -2.43 12.84 -0.68
N GLY A 167 -3.31 13.82 -0.46
CA GLY A 167 -4.26 14.31 -1.46
C GLY A 167 -3.57 14.80 -2.73
N ASP A 168 -2.50 15.57 -2.61
CA ASP A 168 -1.73 16.08 -3.74
C ASP A 168 -0.99 14.95 -4.49
N VAL A 169 -0.42 13.97 -3.76
CA VAL A 169 0.21 12.79 -4.37
C VAL A 169 -0.82 11.98 -5.17
N VAL A 170 -1.98 11.72 -4.60
CA VAL A 170 -3.07 11.00 -5.30
C VAL A 170 -3.55 11.79 -6.51
N ASN A 171 -3.78 13.09 -6.35
CA ASN A 171 -4.19 13.96 -7.45
C ASN A 171 -3.16 13.99 -8.60
N MET A 172 -1.86 14.06 -8.28
CA MET A 172 -0.81 14.18 -9.30
C MET A 172 -0.43 12.83 -9.91
N LEU A 173 -0.35 11.77 -9.11
CA LEU A 173 0.21 10.48 -9.53
C LEU A 173 -0.83 9.37 -9.68
N GLY A 174 -2.03 9.49 -9.08
CA GLY A 174 -3.05 8.44 -9.03
C GLY A 174 -4.22 8.58 -10.00
N ARG A 175 -4.19 9.53 -10.95
CA ARG A 175 -5.30 9.78 -11.89
C ARG A 175 -5.57 8.58 -12.79
N ASP A 176 -6.85 8.35 -13.09
CA ASP A 176 -7.26 7.27 -14.00
C ASP A 176 -6.60 7.39 -15.38
N GLY A 177 -6.36 6.24 -16.00
CA GLY A 177 -5.81 6.10 -17.36
C GLY A 177 -4.31 6.41 -17.47
N SER A 178 -3.76 7.30 -16.66
CA SER A 178 -2.35 7.71 -16.72
C SER A 178 -1.60 7.61 -15.38
N GLY A 179 -2.33 7.27 -14.32
CA GLY A 179 -1.79 7.24 -12.95
C GLY A 179 -1.05 5.95 -12.61
N TYR A 180 -0.54 5.96 -11.41
CA TYR A 180 0.11 4.85 -10.74
C TYR A 180 -0.77 4.34 -9.61
N LEU A 181 -0.60 3.09 -9.23
CA LEU A 181 -1.15 2.57 -7.99
C LEU A 181 -0.42 3.24 -6.82
N ILE A 182 -1.18 3.80 -5.88
CA ILE A 182 -0.64 4.42 -4.68
C ILE A 182 -1.03 3.57 -3.48
N THR A 183 -0.05 3.18 -2.66
CA THR A 183 -0.29 2.31 -1.50
C THR A 183 -0.44 3.11 -0.22
N GLY A 184 -1.34 2.65 0.64
CA GLY A 184 -1.55 3.22 1.96
C GLY A 184 -0.31 3.12 2.85
N PRO A 185 -0.12 4.10 3.75
CA PRO A 185 1.02 4.17 4.65
C PRO A 185 0.99 3.10 5.73
N VAL A 186 2.05 3.03 6.52
CA VAL A 186 2.15 2.13 7.67
C VAL A 186 1.18 2.53 8.78
N TRP A 187 0.61 1.53 9.47
CA TRP A 187 0.02 1.68 10.78
C TRP A 187 1.05 1.25 11.83
N GLU A 188 1.36 2.12 12.81
CA GLU A 188 2.51 1.97 13.71
C GLU A 188 2.16 1.28 15.03
N TYR A 189 0.89 1.13 15.36
CA TYR A 189 0.44 0.62 16.64
C TYR A 189 0.06 -0.85 16.58
N PHE A 190 0.54 -1.61 17.56
CA PHE A 190 0.19 -3.02 17.78
C PHE A 190 0.01 -3.27 19.29
N PRO A 191 -0.62 -4.38 19.71
CA PRO A 191 -0.93 -4.62 21.12
C PRO A 191 0.33 -4.66 21.99
N SER A 192 0.38 -3.84 23.04
CA SER A 192 1.51 -3.81 23.99
C SER A 192 1.10 -3.60 25.44
N SER A 193 -0.11 -3.08 25.70
CA SER A 193 -0.58 -2.77 27.07
C SER A 193 -2.06 -2.37 27.05
N GLU A 194 -2.68 -2.27 28.22
CA GLU A 194 -4.04 -1.77 28.36
C GLU A 194 -4.18 -0.34 27.84
N ARG A 195 -5.27 -0.08 27.12
CA ARG A 195 -5.60 1.26 26.61
C ARG A 195 -6.29 2.08 27.70
N MET A 196 -5.79 3.28 27.93
CA MET A 196 -6.34 4.21 28.90
C MET A 196 -7.68 4.80 28.44
N PHE A 197 -7.88 4.98 27.12
CA PHE A 197 -9.11 5.50 26.53
C PHE A 197 -9.71 4.50 25.56
N LYS A 198 -11.04 4.31 25.63
CA LYS A 198 -11.77 3.50 24.68
C LYS A 198 -11.94 4.27 23.37
N PRO A 199 -11.74 3.62 22.20
CA PRO A 199 -11.89 4.29 20.92
C PRO A 199 -13.34 4.73 20.69
N GLN A 200 -13.50 5.91 20.11
CA GLN A 200 -14.80 6.45 19.71
C GLN A 200 -15.12 6.03 18.27
N LEU A 201 -15.48 4.79 18.05
CA LEU A 201 -16.16 4.40 16.83
C LEU A 201 -17.62 4.86 16.91
N ARG A 202 -17.94 6.00 16.29
CA ARG A 202 -19.29 6.60 16.34
C ARG A 202 -20.35 5.69 15.73
N GLU A 203 -20.00 4.98 14.66
CA GLU A 203 -20.83 3.92 14.08
C GLU A 203 -19.93 2.70 13.82
N SER A 204 -20.16 1.63 14.56
CA SER A 204 -19.42 0.39 14.37
C SER A 204 -20.27 -0.59 13.57
N PRO A 205 -19.78 -1.08 12.40
CA PRO A 205 -20.45 -2.14 11.67
C PRO A 205 -20.64 -3.42 12.52
N PHE A 206 -19.77 -3.63 13.53
CA PHE A 206 -19.89 -4.74 14.47
C PHE A 206 -21.14 -4.68 15.38
N ILE A 207 -21.71 -3.51 15.60
CA ILE A 207 -22.98 -3.35 16.35
C ILE A 207 -24.15 -3.86 15.51
N ARG A 208 -24.15 -3.59 14.21
CA ARG A 208 -25.19 -4.04 13.27
C ARG A 208 -25.23 -5.57 13.12
N HIS A 209 -24.07 -6.21 13.27
CA HIS A 209 -23.92 -7.67 13.19
C HIS A 209 -23.92 -8.36 14.57
N GLU A 210 -24.29 -7.65 15.65
CA GLU A 210 -24.30 -8.15 17.04
C GLU A 210 -22.96 -8.71 17.56
N GLU A 211 -21.85 -8.45 16.86
CA GLU A 211 -20.50 -8.97 17.13
C GLU A 211 -19.76 -8.14 18.19
N ARG A 212 -20.34 -8.06 19.40
CA ARG A 212 -19.76 -7.30 20.51
C ARG A 212 -18.42 -7.88 20.98
N THR A 213 -18.30 -9.19 20.95
CA THR A 213 -17.09 -9.93 21.38
C THR A 213 -15.95 -9.62 20.41
N LEU A 214 -16.18 -9.78 19.12
CA LEU A 214 -15.21 -9.45 18.07
C LEU A 214 -14.75 -7.99 18.15
N ARG A 215 -15.70 -7.05 18.36
CA ARG A 215 -15.36 -5.64 18.55
C ARG A 215 -14.43 -5.42 19.76
N ALA A 216 -14.72 -6.06 20.89
CA ALA A 216 -13.89 -5.97 22.09
C ALA A 216 -12.48 -6.54 21.84
N GLU A 217 -12.38 -7.65 21.11
CA GLU A 217 -11.12 -8.27 20.74
C GLU A 217 -10.28 -7.39 19.80
N LEU A 218 -10.90 -6.78 18.78
CA LEU A 218 -10.22 -5.86 17.87
C LEU A 218 -9.68 -4.62 18.62
N ILE A 219 -10.45 -4.08 19.56
CA ILE A 219 -10.03 -2.97 20.40
C ILE A 219 -8.85 -3.40 21.28
N ALA A 220 -8.93 -4.60 21.89
CA ALA A 220 -7.86 -5.13 22.72
C ALA A 220 -6.57 -5.40 21.94
N ARG A 221 -6.70 -5.69 20.65
CA ARG A 221 -5.56 -5.90 19.72
C ARG A 221 -5.12 -4.62 18.99
N ASP A 222 -5.63 -3.46 19.34
CA ASP A 222 -5.34 -2.17 18.68
C ASP A 222 -5.58 -2.17 17.15
N LEU A 223 -6.53 -2.95 16.66
CA LEU A 223 -6.83 -3.08 15.22
C LEU A 223 -7.91 -2.11 14.74
N ASP A 224 -8.65 -1.49 15.64
CA ASP A 224 -9.74 -0.55 15.31
C ASP A 224 -9.24 0.69 14.55
N GLY A 225 -8.11 1.26 14.97
CA GLY A 225 -7.47 2.37 14.26
C GLY A 225 -6.95 1.96 12.88
N LEU A 226 -6.34 0.78 12.77
CA LEU A 226 -5.91 0.20 11.49
C LEU A 226 -7.10 0.02 10.53
N ILE A 227 -8.20 -0.58 11.00
CA ILE A 227 -9.42 -0.79 10.20
C ILE A 227 -9.96 0.53 9.66
N ARG A 228 -10.06 1.54 10.54
CA ARG A 228 -10.49 2.89 10.14
C ARG A 228 -9.55 3.48 9.10
N GLU A 229 -8.23 3.40 9.28
CA GLU A 229 -7.27 3.96 8.35
C GLU A 229 -7.29 3.26 6.99
N VAL A 230 -7.38 1.93 6.94
CA VAL A 230 -7.51 1.19 5.67
C VAL A 230 -8.78 1.59 4.90
N SER A 231 -9.89 1.78 5.60
CA SER A 231 -11.13 2.25 4.97
C SER A 231 -10.97 3.66 4.39
N LEU A 232 -10.28 4.55 5.11
CA LEU A 232 -9.96 5.90 4.63
C LEU A 232 -8.95 5.89 3.48
N ASP A 233 -7.95 5.01 3.51
CA ASP A 233 -7.01 4.81 2.40
C ASP A 233 -7.78 4.52 1.11
N GLN A 234 -8.69 3.55 1.13
CA GLN A 234 -9.51 3.19 -0.02
C GLN A 234 -10.40 4.33 -0.49
N ALA A 235 -11.06 5.03 0.44
CA ALA A 235 -11.91 6.19 0.13
C ALA A 235 -11.12 7.35 -0.51
N ASN A 236 -9.83 7.48 -0.18
CA ASN A 236 -8.94 8.51 -0.73
C ASN A 236 -8.11 8.02 -1.93
N GLY A 237 -8.44 6.86 -2.50
CA GLY A 237 -7.86 6.37 -3.75
C GLY A 237 -6.56 5.57 -3.60
N LEU A 238 -6.17 5.20 -2.38
CA LEU A 238 -5.02 4.32 -2.13
C LEU A 238 -5.45 2.84 -2.14
N LEU A 239 -4.54 1.96 -2.54
CA LEU A 239 -4.76 0.50 -2.55
C LEU A 239 -3.60 -0.22 -1.87
N GLY A 240 -3.94 -1.22 -1.06
CA GLY A 240 -2.96 -1.93 -0.25
C GLY A 240 -2.53 -1.12 0.97
N LYS A 241 -1.73 -1.73 1.82
CA LYS A 241 -1.28 -1.15 3.09
C LYS A 241 0.13 -1.63 3.41
N SER A 242 0.98 -0.73 3.90
CA SER A 242 2.25 -1.15 4.50
C SER A 242 1.98 -1.77 5.87
N VAL A 243 2.41 -3.02 6.04
CA VAL A 243 2.24 -3.78 7.29
C VAL A 243 3.61 -4.02 7.90
N ILE A 244 3.79 -3.64 9.15
CA ILE A 244 5.05 -3.81 9.90
C ILE A 244 4.93 -4.80 11.07
N HIS A 245 3.73 -5.28 11.36
CA HIS A 245 3.51 -6.28 12.39
C HIS A 245 2.61 -7.42 11.90
N PRO A 246 2.91 -8.69 12.20
CA PRO A 246 2.12 -9.83 11.71
C PRO A 246 0.64 -9.77 12.07
N SER A 247 0.28 -9.21 13.23
CA SER A 247 -1.12 -9.08 13.66
C SER A 247 -1.99 -8.21 12.75
N HIS A 248 -1.38 -7.37 11.91
CA HIS A 248 -2.11 -6.50 10.97
C HIS A 248 -2.51 -7.22 9.67
N VAL A 249 -1.81 -8.30 9.32
CA VAL A 249 -1.96 -8.98 8.01
C VAL A 249 -3.39 -9.45 7.78
N ALA A 250 -3.97 -10.12 8.78
CA ALA A 250 -5.33 -10.64 8.69
C ALA A 250 -6.37 -9.55 8.47
N ALA A 251 -6.27 -8.44 9.22
CA ALA A 251 -7.17 -7.30 9.11
C ALA A 251 -7.07 -6.62 7.74
N VAL A 252 -5.85 -6.38 7.25
CA VAL A 252 -5.61 -5.76 5.94
C VAL A 252 -6.12 -6.65 4.81
N ASN A 253 -5.89 -7.96 4.89
CA ASN A 253 -6.39 -8.90 3.89
C ASN A 253 -7.92 -8.93 3.85
N ALA A 254 -8.59 -9.02 5.01
CA ALA A 254 -10.05 -9.01 5.09
C ALA A 254 -10.68 -7.74 4.49
N LEU A 255 -10.07 -6.58 4.77
CA LEU A 255 -10.52 -5.29 4.24
C LEU A 255 -10.17 -5.07 2.75
N SER A 256 -9.26 -5.86 2.19
CA SER A 256 -8.90 -5.79 0.78
C SER A 256 -9.87 -6.55 -0.13
N VAL A 257 -10.60 -7.53 0.41
CA VAL A 257 -11.62 -8.30 -0.32
C VAL A 257 -12.72 -7.36 -0.79
N VAL A 258 -13.15 -7.49 -2.04
CA VAL A 258 -14.23 -6.67 -2.60
C VAL A 258 -15.57 -7.22 -2.11
N SER A 259 -16.46 -6.36 -1.63
CA SER A 259 -17.81 -6.79 -1.25
C SER A 259 -18.60 -7.28 -2.47
N HIS A 260 -19.55 -8.20 -2.26
CA HIS A 260 -20.40 -8.69 -3.35
C HIS A 260 -21.15 -7.55 -4.02
N GLU A 261 -21.65 -6.60 -3.23
CA GLU A 261 -22.37 -5.44 -3.73
C GLU A 261 -21.51 -4.56 -4.64
N GLU A 262 -20.30 -4.15 -4.19
CA GLU A 262 -19.37 -3.35 -5.01
C GLU A 262 -19.00 -4.07 -6.32
N TYR A 263 -18.79 -5.38 -6.25
CA TYR A 263 -18.45 -6.16 -7.43
C TYR A 263 -19.61 -6.26 -8.43
N ARG A 264 -20.85 -6.46 -7.94
CA ARG A 264 -22.05 -6.49 -8.78
C ARG A 264 -22.26 -5.15 -9.46
N ASP A 265 -22.18 -4.04 -8.72
CA ASP A 265 -22.25 -2.70 -9.30
C ASP A 265 -21.20 -2.47 -10.38
N ALA A 266 -19.95 -2.90 -10.14
CA ALA A 266 -18.88 -2.77 -11.12
C ALA A 266 -19.17 -3.56 -12.40
N VAL A 267 -19.64 -4.80 -12.28
CA VAL A 267 -20.00 -5.65 -13.42
C VAL A 267 -21.17 -5.02 -14.20
N ASP A 268 -22.21 -4.55 -13.52
CA ASP A 268 -23.38 -3.94 -14.15
C ASP A 268 -22.99 -2.65 -14.90
N ILE A 269 -22.15 -1.78 -14.30
CA ILE A 269 -21.63 -0.56 -14.93
C ILE A 269 -20.82 -0.90 -16.21
N LEU A 270 -19.93 -1.89 -16.13
CA LEU A 270 -19.11 -2.29 -17.28
C LEU A 270 -19.95 -2.99 -18.37
N GLY A 271 -21.01 -3.72 -17.98
CA GLY A 271 -21.93 -4.38 -18.91
C GLY A 271 -22.80 -3.42 -19.72
N THR A 272 -23.10 -2.20 -19.22
CA THR A 272 -23.89 -1.20 -19.95
C THR A 272 -23.12 -0.56 -21.12
N GLY A 273 -21.80 -0.76 -21.19
CA GLY A 273 -20.96 -0.26 -22.29
C GLY A 273 -20.83 1.27 -22.33
N ALA A 274 -20.25 1.77 -23.45
CA ALA A 274 -19.99 3.20 -23.64
C ALA A 274 -21.23 4.07 -23.89
N ALA A 275 -22.41 3.48 -24.00
CA ALA A 275 -23.65 4.20 -24.33
C ALA A 275 -24.06 5.21 -23.24
N GLY A 276 -23.61 5.01 -22.00
CA GLY A 276 -24.00 5.83 -20.86
C GLY A 276 -25.40 5.46 -20.36
N GLY A 277 -25.81 6.13 -19.31
CA GLY A 277 -27.12 5.92 -18.69
C GLY A 277 -27.00 5.86 -17.15
N VAL A 278 -28.15 5.86 -16.51
CA VAL A 278 -28.28 5.74 -15.06
C VAL A 278 -29.18 4.55 -14.79
N ALA A 279 -28.77 3.68 -13.89
CA ALA A 279 -29.54 2.53 -13.46
C ALA A 279 -29.55 2.44 -11.92
N SER A 280 -30.59 1.85 -11.36
CA SER A 280 -30.57 1.47 -9.94
C SER A 280 -29.56 0.32 -9.75
N SER A 281 -28.83 0.32 -8.63
CA SER A 281 -28.01 -0.83 -8.27
C SER A 281 -28.86 -2.08 -8.08
N ALA A 282 -28.27 -3.27 -8.23
CA ALA A 282 -28.94 -4.55 -7.99
C ALA A 282 -29.52 -4.64 -6.55
N TYR A 283 -28.91 -3.94 -5.61
CA TYR A 283 -29.37 -3.85 -4.22
C TYR A 283 -30.41 -2.76 -3.97
N GLY A 284 -30.77 -1.95 -4.98
CA GLY A 284 -31.82 -0.94 -4.90
C GLY A 284 -31.54 0.24 -3.96
N ASN A 285 -30.31 0.42 -3.51
CA ASN A 285 -29.91 1.39 -2.49
C ASN A 285 -29.08 2.57 -3.01
N LYS A 286 -28.74 2.58 -4.30
CA LYS A 286 -28.00 3.66 -4.94
C LYS A 286 -28.17 3.68 -6.46
N MET A 287 -27.76 4.78 -7.06
CA MET A 287 -27.79 5.00 -8.52
C MET A 287 -26.40 4.81 -9.11
N ASN A 288 -26.31 4.03 -10.17
CA ASN A 288 -25.07 3.77 -10.91
C ASN A 288 -25.10 4.53 -12.25
N GLU A 289 -24.24 5.54 -12.38
CA GLU A 289 -24.04 6.26 -13.65
C GLU A 289 -22.89 5.61 -14.43
N SER A 290 -23.15 5.09 -15.61
CA SER A 290 -22.18 4.29 -16.36
C SER A 290 -20.89 5.05 -16.66
N LYS A 291 -20.95 6.25 -17.25
CA LYS A 291 -19.75 6.99 -17.70
C LYS A 291 -18.85 7.42 -16.55
N PRO A 292 -19.32 8.16 -15.52
CA PRO A 292 -18.44 8.62 -14.43
C PRO A 292 -17.92 7.47 -13.56
N HIS A 293 -18.67 6.37 -13.46
CA HIS A 293 -18.25 5.23 -12.62
C HIS A 293 -17.44 4.16 -13.36
N THR A 294 -17.24 4.26 -14.68
CA THR A 294 -16.49 3.24 -15.45
C THR A 294 -15.07 3.00 -14.92
N ALA A 295 -14.35 4.06 -14.58
CA ALA A 295 -12.98 3.93 -14.04
C ALA A 295 -12.96 3.22 -12.67
N TRP A 296 -13.90 3.59 -11.80
CA TRP A 296 -14.10 2.93 -10.52
C TRP A 296 -14.45 1.45 -10.71
N ALA A 297 -15.34 1.13 -11.62
CA ALA A 297 -15.79 -0.23 -11.89
C ALA A 297 -14.64 -1.13 -12.39
N ARG A 298 -13.80 -0.66 -13.30
CA ARG A 298 -12.60 -1.37 -13.77
C ARG A 298 -11.62 -1.64 -12.62
N ARG A 299 -11.41 -0.64 -11.77
CA ARG A 299 -10.53 -0.77 -10.60
C ARG A 299 -11.09 -1.78 -9.58
N THR A 300 -12.39 -1.79 -9.38
CA THR A 300 -13.09 -2.73 -8.50
C THR A 300 -13.00 -4.16 -9.04
N GLU A 301 -13.19 -4.35 -10.35
CA GLU A 301 -13.02 -5.66 -11.00
C GLU A 301 -11.59 -6.20 -10.83
N LEU A 302 -10.57 -5.35 -11.04
CA LEU A 302 -9.17 -5.73 -10.82
C LEU A 302 -8.90 -6.08 -9.36
N ARG A 303 -9.44 -5.32 -8.40
CA ARG A 303 -9.36 -5.67 -6.97
C ARG A 303 -9.98 -7.03 -6.69
N GLY A 304 -11.16 -7.31 -7.27
CA GLY A 304 -11.83 -8.60 -7.14
C GLY A 304 -10.99 -9.76 -7.67
N ARG A 305 -10.24 -9.59 -8.75
CA ARG A 305 -9.31 -10.60 -9.29
C ARG A 305 -8.12 -10.85 -8.38
N VAL A 306 -7.59 -9.83 -7.72
CA VAL A 306 -6.38 -9.91 -6.89
C VAL A 306 -6.70 -10.37 -5.46
N PHE A 307 -7.72 -9.78 -4.84
CA PHE A 307 -8.04 -9.98 -3.42
C PHE A 307 -9.25 -10.89 -3.20
N GLY A 308 -9.96 -11.24 -4.26
CA GLY A 308 -11.20 -12.00 -4.18
C GLY A 308 -12.43 -11.12 -3.99
N VAL A 309 -13.58 -11.75 -4.14
CA VAL A 309 -14.91 -11.15 -3.95
C VAL A 309 -15.62 -11.91 -2.85
N ALA A 310 -16.19 -11.22 -1.89
CA ALA A 310 -16.99 -11.82 -0.84
C ALA A 310 -18.28 -12.44 -1.43
N ARG A 311 -18.81 -13.48 -0.81
CA ARG A 311 -20.14 -14.01 -1.12
C ARG A 311 -21.21 -12.98 -0.73
N GLU A 312 -22.40 -13.10 -1.28
CA GLU A 312 -23.51 -12.17 -1.08
C GLU A 312 -23.81 -11.86 0.39
N ASP A 313 -23.81 -12.89 1.24
CA ASP A 313 -24.12 -12.76 2.66
C ASP A 313 -22.89 -12.62 3.57
N VAL A 314 -21.72 -12.41 2.99
CA VAL A 314 -20.45 -12.32 3.74
C VAL A 314 -19.94 -10.90 3.76
N SER A 315 -19.85 -10.33 4.95
CA SER A 315 -19.27 -9.01 5.20
C SER A 315 -17.77 -9.09 5.50
N PHE A 316 -17.08 -7.96 5.52
CA PHE A 316 -15.69 -7.92 6.00
C PHE A 316 -15.56 -8.29 7.48
N VAL A 317 -16.64 -8.12 8.26
CA VAL A 317 -16.69 -8.54 9.69
C VAL A 317 -16.57 -10.05 9.80
N ASP A 318 -17.28 -10.80 8.96
CA ASP A 318 -17.24 -12.27 8.92
C ASP A 318 -15.85 -12.76 8.49
N LEU A 319 -15.26 -12.12 7.46
CA LEU A 319 -13.91 -12.43 7.00
C LEU A 319 -12.87 -12.17 8.08
N LEU A 320 -13.01 -11.06 8.82
CA LEU A 320 -12.14 -10.70 9.91
C LEU A 320 -12.26 -11.68 11.08
N ALA A 321 -13.49 -12.04 11.47
CA ALA A 321 -13.75 -13.06 12.49
C ALA A 321 -13.08 -14.39 12.13
N ALA A 322 -13.30 -14.88 10.91
CA ALA A 322 -12.70 -16.12 10.43
C ALA A 322 -11.16 -16.09 10.43
N SER A 323 -10.55 -14.91 10.18
CA SER A 323 -9.10 -14.76 10.12
C SER A 323 -8.42 -14.62 11.48
N LEU A 324 -9.14 -14.22 12.52
CA LEU A 324 -8.62 -14.08 13.88
C LEU A 324 -8.66 -15.39 14.67
N HIS A 325 -9.44 -16.37 14.22
CA HIS A 325 -9.58 -17.68 14.84
C HIS A 325 -8.69 -18.76 14.18
N GLN A 326 -7.88 -18.41 13.20
CA GLN A 326 -6.82 -19.25 12.61
C GLN A 326 -5.46 -18.99 13.29
#